data_c9d1c4e63cdacc569b77469d54dbab98
#
_entry.id   c9d1c4e63cdacc569b77469d54dbab98
#
_cell.length_a   1.000
_cell.length_b   1.000
_cell.length_c   1.000
_cell.angle_alpha   90.00
_cell.angle_beta   90.00
_cell.angle_gamma   90.00
#
_symmetry.space_group_name_H-M   'P 1'
#
loop_
_entity.id
_entity.type
_entity.pdbx_description
1 polymer ?
#
loop_
_entity_poly.entity_id
_entity_poly.type
_entity_poly.pdbx_seq_one_letter_code
_entity_poly.pdbx_strand_id
1 'polypeptide(L)'
;MEKTKKPFYKRWWFFVFAFLFLLVMGNLNTGNKAAPTPTAKTQEPKEETDPIRAAVDNQHFAYSEFEAINNNGLVKISLHYDKESWDETTFCNSCLTDYINICSELYQIEDINKVEYYVFVDLIDSKGNKDSQKGFSMCMPKDVFSSYTWENMEFMPDYYKQIEADSDIYIYPGIKRNVDFSKMYYKG
;
A
#
# COMPACT_ATOMS: atom_id res chain seq x y z
N MET A 1 -14.59 0.42 -45.16
CA MET A 1 -15.54 -0.12 -44.16
C MET A 1 -15.56 0.82 -42.95
N GLU A 2 -16.56 1.70 -42.91
CA GLU A 2 -16.72 2.66 -41.80
C GLU A 2 -17.27 1.92 -40.57
N LYS A 3 -16.53 1.98 -39.44
CA LYS A 3 -16.99 1.47 -38.16
C LYS A 3 -17.96 2.50 -37.54
N THR A 4 -19.27 2.24 -37.65
CA THR A 4 -20.29 3.02 -36.97
C THR A 4 -20.12 2.95 -35.46
N LYS A 5 -19.78 4.08 -34.84
CA LYS A 5 -19.68 4.21 -33.38
C LYS A 5 -21.06 4.01 -32.75
N LYS A 6 -21.19 3.03 -31.86
CA LYS A 6 -22.46 2.81 -31.11
C LYS A 6 -22.82 4.07 -30.32
N PRO A 7 -24.07 4.53 -30.36
CA PRO A 7 -24.51 5.72 -29.63
C PRO A 7 -24.33 5.52 -28.12
N PHE A 8 -23.91 6.56 -27.42
CA PHE A 8 -23.44 6.54 -26.03
C PHE A 8 -24.52 6.08 -25.02
N TYR A 9 -25.80 6.33 -25.31
CA TYR A 9 -26.94 5.91 -24.48
C TYR A 9 -27.15 4.38 -24.42
N LYS A 10 -26.51 3.60 -25.29
CA LYS A 10 -26.50 2.13 -25.22
C LYS A 10 -25.41 1.56 -24.30
N ARG A 11 -24.68 2.39 -23.63
CA ARG A 11 -23.72 1.94 -22.64
C ARG A 11 -24.42 1.79 -21.29
N TRP A 12 -24.33 0.64 -20.68
CA TRP A 12 -24.99 0.26 -19.43
C TRP A 12 -24.80 1.28 -18.30
N TRP A 13 -23.66 1.91 -18.21
CA TRP A 13 -23.39 2.90 -17.16
C TRP A 13 -24.21 4.21 -17.32
N PHE A 14 -24.75 4.51 -18.50
CA PHE A 14 -25.70 5.62 -18.68
C PHE A 14 -26.97 5.43 -17.84
N PHE A 15 -27.45 4.20 -17.70
CA PHE A 15 -28.64 3.91 -16.88
C PHE A 15 -28.34 4.04 -15.39
N VAL A 16 -27.10 3.78 -14.95
CA VAL A 16 -26.66 3.98 -13.56
C VAL A 16 -26.66 5.46 -13.21
N PHE A 17 -26.17 6.33 -14.10
CA PHE A 17 -26.21 7.78 -13.90
C PHE A 17 -27.64 8.34 -13.94
N ALA A 18 -28.48 7.87 -14.87
CA ALA A 18 -29.88 8.28 -14.96
C ALA A 18 -30.66 7.90 -13.69
N PHE A 19 -30.42 6.72 -13.13
CA PHE A 19 -31.02 6.25 -11.88
C PHE A 19 -30.59 7.08 -10.68
N LEU A 20 -29.28 7.39 -10.59
CA LEU A 20 -28.73 8.23 -9.52
C LEU A 20 -29.30 9.67 -9.57
N PHE A 21 -29.49 10.21 -10.77
CA PHE A 21 -30.11 11.54 -10.97
C PHE A 21 -31.57 11.59 -10.55
N LEU A 22 -32.32 10.52 -10.79
CA LEU A 22 -33.70 10.41 -10.35
C LEU A 22 -33.85 10.33 -8.82
N LEU A 23 -32.92 9.67 -8.13
CA LEU A 23 -32.89 9.62 -6.67
C LEU A 23 -32.61 10.99 -6.04
N VAL A 24 -31.79 11.83 -6.66
CA VAL A 24 -31.51 13.20 -6.19
C VAL A 24 -32.71 14.12 -6.41
N MET A 25 -33.41 14.02 -7.55
CA MET A 25 -34.58 14.85 -7.86
C MET A 25 -35.83 14.43 -7.10
N GLY A 26 -35.95 13.17 -6.69
CA GLY A 26 -37.12 12.66 -5.92
C GLY A 26 -37.19 13.21 -4.48
N ASN A 27 -36.12 13.82 -3.97
CA ASN A 27 -36.07 14.31 -2.59
C ASN A 27 -36.38 15.82 -2.44
N LEU A 28 -36.80 16.50 -3.51
CA LEU A 28 -37.01 17.97 -3.51
C LEU A 28 -38.45 18.41 -3.37
N ASN A 29 -39.44 17.51 -3.10
CA ASN A 29 -40.84 17.93 -3.02
C ASN A 29 -41.63 17.30 -1.87
N THR A 30 -41.42 17.84 -0.64
CA THR A 30 -42.49 17.87 0.37
C THR A 30 -42.27 19.07 1.30
N GLY A 31 -43.04 20.13 1.02
CA GLY A 31 -43.15 21.23 1.96
C GLY A 31 -44.06 20.85 3.12
N ASN A 32 -43.61 21.09 4.36
CA ASN A 32 -44.49 21.48 5.45
C ASN A 32 -43.69 22.27 6.51
N LYS A 33 -44.26 23.44 6.88
CA LYS A 33 -43.77 24.34 7.91
C LYS A 33 -43.94 23.73 9.30
N ALA A 34 -42.86 23.72 10.08
CA ALA A 34 -42.90 23.73 11.54
C ALA A 34 -41.67 24.45 12.10
N ALA A 35 -41.82 25.13 13.25
CA ALA A 35 -40.95 26.11 13.87
C ALA A 35 -39.52 25.62 14.26
N PRO A 36 -38.58 26.55 14.53
CA PRO A 36 -37.14 26.22 14.62
C PRO A 36 -36.80 25.62 16.00
N THR A 37 -36.41 24.37 15.96
CA THR A 37 -35.67 23.72 17.05
C THR A 37 -34.14 23.86 16.76
N PRO A 38 -33.28 24.10 17.75
CA PRO A 38 -31.87 24.38 17.50
C PRO A 38 -31.16 23.20 16.84
N THR A 39 -30.64 23.47 15.66
CA THR A 39 -29.92 22.50 14.81
C THR A 39 -28.66 22.06 15.54
N ALA A 40 -28.68 20.84 16.05
CA ALA A 40 -27.44 20.10 16.31
C ALA A 40 -26.71 19.99 14.97
N LYS A 41 -25.50 20.54 14.90
CA LYS A 41 -24.58 20.32 13.78
C LYS A 41 -24.34 18.84 13.70
N THR A 42 -24.96 18.18 12.71
CA THR A 42 -24.52 16.86 12.26
C THR A 42 -23.10 17.03 11.77
N GLN A 43 -22.15 16.60 12.56
CA GLN A 43 -20.78 16.38 12.09
C GLN A 43 -20.91 15.30 11.02
N GLU A 44 -20.51 15.61 9.79
CA GLU A 44 -20.19 14.60 8.79
C GLU A 44 -19.27 13.59 9.47
N PRO A 45 -19.50 12.26 9.32
CA PRO A 45 -18.56 11.27 9.82
C PRO A 45 -17.21 11.59 9.16
N LYS A 46 -16.24 12.01 9.96
CA LYS A 46 -14.85 12.05 9.53
C LYS A 46 -14.54 10.60 9.15
N GLU A 47 -14.31 10.36 7.89
CA GLU A 47 -13.86 9.07 7.38
C GLU A 47 -12.59 8.74 8.16
N GLU A 48 -12.69 7.82 9.11
CA GLU A 48 -11.58 7.38 9.95
C GLU A 48 -10.68 6.57 9.03
N THR A 49 -9.65 7.22 8.49
CA THR A 49 -8.70 6.60 7.58
C THR A 49 -8.02 5.46 8.34
N ASP A 50 -8.10 4.25 7.81
CA ASP A 50 -7.39 3.09 8.36
C ASP A 50 -5.90 3.43 8.51
N PRO A 51 -5.33 3.43 9.74
CA PRO A 51 -3.95 3.85 9.97
C PRO A 51 -2.95 2.97 9.21
N ILE A 52 -3.26 1.70 8.95
CA ILE A 52 -2.39 0.82 8.17
C ILE A 52 -2.38 1.28 6.71
N ARG A 53 -3.55 1.60 6.16
CA ARG A 53 -3.68 2.15 4.81
C ARG A 53 -2.94 3.47 4.67
N ALA A 54 -3.10 4.37 5.64
CA ALA A 54 -2.43 5.66 5.64
C ALA A 54 -0.90 5.51 5.67
N ALA A 55 -0.36 4.62 6.49
CA ALA A 55 1.07 4.36 6.56
C ALA A 55 1.64 3.84 5.23
N VAL A 56 0.87 3.02 4.48
CA VAL A 56 1.29 2.52 3.17
C VAL A 56 1.17 3.60 2.09
N ASP A 57 0.04 4.35 2.06
CA ASP A 57 -0.21 5.38 1.05
C ASP A 57 0.79 6.56 1.16
N ASN A 58 1.40 6.76 2.32
CA ASN A 58 2.46 7.76 2.54
C ASN A 58 3.80 7.38 1.88
N GLN A 59 3.96 6.11 1.44
CA GLN A 59 5.18 5.67 0.80
C GLN A 59 5.21 6.04 -0.69
N HIS A 60 6.41 6.11 -1.26
CA HIS A 60 6.61 6.45 -2.67
C HIS A 60 6.55 5.24 -3.60
N PHE A 61 6.15 4.11 -3.06
CA PHE A 61 6.12 2.84 -3.75
C PHE A 61 4.90 2.76 -4.70
N ALA A 62 5.13 2.52 -5.98
CA ALA A 62 4.06 2.26 -6.94
C ALA A 62 3.55 0.82 -6.76
N TYR A 63 2.32 0.66 -6.31
CA TYR A 63 1.67 -0.64 -6.20
C TYR A 63 0.28 -0.62 -6.84
N SER A 64 -0.15 -1.75 -7.42
CA SER A 64 -1.47 -1.92 -8.03
C SER A 64 -2.49 -2.56 -7.10
N GLU A 65 -2.02 -3.41 -6.20
CA GLU A 65 -2.86 -4.15 -5.26
C GLU A 65 -2.35 -3.96 -3.84
N PHE A 66 -3.29 -3.79 -2.92
CA PHE A 66 -3.00 -3.64 -1.50
C PHE A 66 -3.98 -4.50 -0.70
N GLU A 67 -3.43 -5.32 0.16
CA GLU A 67 -4.18 -6.07 1.17
C GLU A 67 -3.49 -5.91 2.53
N ALA A 68 -4.25 -5.59 3.56
CA ALA A 68 -3.77 -5.56 4.93
C ALA A 68 -4.72 -6.28 5.88
N ILE A 69 -4.15 -7.06 6.78
CA ILE A 69 -4.87 -7.79 7.82
C ILE A 69 -4.22 -7.48 9.16
N ASN A 70 -5.01 -7.02 10.13
CA ASN A 70 -4.59 -6.90 11.52
C ASN A 70 -5.23 -8.02 12.34
N ASN A 71 -4.41 -8.85 12.96
CA ASN A 71 -4.83 -9.94 13.81
C ASN A 71 -4.08 -9.88 15.14
N ASN A 72 -4.73 -9.34 16.18
CA ASN A 72 -4.18 -9.23 17.53
C ASN A 72 -2.75 -8.65 17.59
N GLY A 73 -2.55 -7.53 16.91
CA GLY A 73 -1.26 -6.83 16.89
C GLY A 73 -0.24 -7.35 15.88
N LEU A 74 -0.55 -8.42 15.16
CA LEU A 74 0.16 -8.83 13.97
C LEU A 74 -0.48 -8.19 12.74
N VAL A 75 0.22 -7.27 12.10
CA VAL A 75 -0.19 -6.65 10.84
C VAL A 75 0.52 -7.36 9.68
N LYS A 76 -0.26 -7.84 8.72
CA LYS A 76 0.26 -8.38 7.45
C LYS A 76 -0.10 -7.41 6.34
N ILE A 77 0.89 -6.99 5.57
CA ILE A 77 0.74 -6.10 4.43
C ILE A 77 1.25 -6.82 3.19
N SER A 78 0.41 -6.87 2.17
CA SER A 78 0.75 -7.46 0.87
C SER A 78 0.55 -6.42 -0.21
N LEU A 79 1.59 -6.15 -0.99
CA LEU A 79 1.60 -5.19 -2.10
C LEU A 79 2.00 -5.89 -3.39
N HIS A 80 1.40 -5.49 -4.50
CA HIS A 80 1.87 -5.87 -5.83
C HIS A 80 2.58 -4.68 -6.48
N TYR A 81 3.86 -4.86 -6.81
CA TYR A 81 4.69 -3.83 -7.43
C TYR A 81 4.34 -3.64 -8.89
N ASP A 82 3.93 -2.44 -9.26
CA ASP A 82 3.36 -2.12 -10.58
C ASP A 82 4.30 -1.30 -11.46
N LYS A 83 5.58 -1.63 -11.48
CA LYS A 83 6.55 -0.94 -12.34
C LYS A 83 7.06 -1.87 -13.43
N GLU A 84 6.93 -1.45 -14.70
CA GLU A 84 7.29 -2.28 -15.85
C GLU A 84 8.81 -2.55 -15.97
N SER A 85 9.65 -1.64 -15.47
CA SER A 85 11.10 -1.84 -15.47
C SER A 85 11.72 -1.36 -14.17
N TRP A 86 12.59 -2.17 -13.61
CA TRP A 86 13.31 -1.90 -12.37
C TRP A 86 14.64 -2.64 -12.37
N ASP A 87 15.64 -2.09 -11.70
CA ASP A 87 16.82 -2.87 -11.34
C ASP A 87 16.64 -3.48 -9.96
N GLU A 88 17.19 -4.65 -9.77
CA GLU A 88 16.98 -5.47 -8.59
C GLU A 88 17.50 -4.82 -7.31
N THR A 89 18.58 -4.04 -7.41
CA THR A 89 19.15 -3.31 -6.27
C THR A 89 18.22 -2.18 -5.81
N THR A 90 17.73 -1.38 -6.76
CA THR A 90 16.76 -0.31 -6.49
C THR A 90 15.46 -0.87 -5.94
N PHE A 91 14.95 -1.97 -6.50
CA PHE A 91 13.75 -2.64 -6.01
C PHE A 91 13.90 -3.07 -4.56
N CYS A 92 14.96 -3.83 -4.23
CA CYS A 92 15.20 -4.30 -2.87
C CYS A 92 15.42 -3.14 -1.89
N ASN A 93 16.12 -2.09 -2.32
CA ASN A 93 16.35 -0.91 -1.50
C ASN A 93 15.05 -0.15 -1.21
N SER A 94 14.17 0.01 -2.22
CA SER A 94 12.85 0.62 -2.04
C SER A 94 11.98 -0.21 -1.08
N CYS A 95 11.92 -1.54 -1.27
CA CYS A 95 11.15 -2.41 -0.37
C CYS A 95 11.62 -2.30 1.09
N LEU A 96 12.94 -2.22 1.31
CA LEU A 96 13.52 -2.10 2.64
C LEU A 96 13.19 -0.74 3.26
N THR A 97 13.34 0.35 2.50
CA THR A 97 13.04 1.71 2.94
C THR A 97 11.56 1.85 3.29
N ASP A 98 10.66 1.38 2.43
CA ASP A 98 9.22 1.42 2.67
C ASP A 98 8.81 0.61 3.89
N TYR A 99 9.42 -0.59 4.09
CA TYR A 99 9.19 -1.37 5.30
C TYR A 99 9.57 -0.58 6.57
N ILE A 100 10.75 0.07 6.58
CA ILE A 100 11.21 0.86 7.73
C ILE A 100 10.27 2.02 8.00
N ASN A 101 9.87 2.75 6.98
CA ASN A 101 8.96 3.89 7.11
C ASN A 101 7.58 3.46 7.61
N ILE A 102 7.00 2.40 7.03
CA ILE A 102 5.71 1.83 7.47
C ILE A 102 5.79 1.39 8.93
N CYS A 103 6.84 0.67 9.33
CA CYS A 103 7.02 0.24 10.71
C CYS A 103 7.23 1.43 11.65
N SER A 104 7.91 2.50 11.23
CA SER A 104 8.10 3.71 12.03
C SER A 104 6.77 4.38 12.38
N GLU A 105 5.77 4.32 11.49
CA GLU A 105 4.42 4.82 11.76
C GLU A 105 3.59 3.79 12.56
N LEU A 106 3.54 2.54 12.13
CA LEU A 106 2.66 1.53 12.73
C LEU A 106 3.09 1.14 14.14
N TYR A 107 4.37 1.10 14.46
CA TYR A 107 4.84 0.77 15.80
C TYR A 107 4.60 1.87 16.84
N GLN A 108 4.14 3.06 16.44
CA GLN A 108 3.59 4.06 17.37
C GLN A 108 2.21 3.64 17.92
N ILE A 109 1.52 2.72 17.25
CA ILE A 109 0.24 2.17 17.71
C ILE A 109 0.54 1.11 18.77
N GLU A 110 -0.05 1.28 19.97
CA GLU A 110 0.28 0.45 21.15
C GLU A 110 0.03 -1.04 20.92
N ASP A 111 -1.08 -1.37 20.26
CA ASP A 111 -1.51 -2.75 20.04
C ASP A 111 -0.74 -3.47 18.92
N ILE A 112 0.06 -2.75 18.10
CA ILE A 112 0.83 -3.38 17.02
C ILE A 112 2.20 -3.80 17.53
N ASN A 113 2.48 -5.11 17.43
CA ASN A 113 3.70 -5.73 17.94
C ASN A 113 4.59 -6.31 16.84
N LYS A 114 4.01 -6.59 15.68
CA LYS A 114 4.70 -7.22 14.56
C LYS A 114 4.10 -6.78 13.23
N VAL A 115 4.97 -6.46 12.27
CA VAL A 115 4.57 -6.17 10.90
C VAL A 115 5.25 -7.17 9.97
N GLU A 116 4.46 -7.91 9.19
CA GLU A 116 4.90 -8.76 8.11
C GLU A 116 4.60 -8.07 6.77
N TYR A 117 5.62 -7.83 5.99
CA TYR A 117 5.55 -7.08 4.74
C TYR A 117 5.92 -7.97 3.56
N TYR A 118 5.06 -8.03 2.57
CA TYR A 118 5.19 -8.87 1.38
C TYR A 118 5.04 -8.01 0.13
N VAL A 119 5.99 -8.12 -0.79
CA VAL A 119 5.93 -7.46 -2.09
C VAL A 119 5.95 -8.52 -3.18
N PHE A 120 4.90 -8.54 -3.98
CA PHE A 120 4.75 -9.39 -5.13
C PHE A 120 5.18 -8.64 -6.40
N VAL A 121 5.76 -9.37 -7.34
CA VAL A 121 6.22 -8.85 -8.63
C VAL A 121 5.83 -9.82 -9.74
N ASP A 122 5.58 -9.30 -10.91
CA ASP A 122 5.41 -10.11 -12.10
C ASP A 122 6.78 -10.48 -12.70
N LEU A 123 7.07 -11.77 -12.74
CA LEU A 123 8.27 -12.30 -13.37
C LEU A 123 7.91 -12.96 -14.71
N ILE A 124 8.80 -12.79 -15.68
CA ILE A 124 8.63 -13.42 -17.01
C ILE A 124 9.61 -14.59 -17.11
N ASP A 125 9.09 -15.78 -17.39
CA ASP A 125 9.91 -16.97 -17.60
C ASP A 125 10.60 -16.95 -18.99
N SER A 126 11.48 -17.92 -19.23
CA SER A 126 12.20 -18.06 -20.51
C SER A 126 11.30 -18.34 -21.72
N LYS A 127 10.02 -18.63 -21.49
CA LYS A 127 9.00 -18.86 -22.52
C LYS A 127 8.09 -17.64 -22.73
N GLY A 128 8.31 -16.57 -21.96
CA GLY A 128 7.50 -15.35 -22.02
C GLY A 128 6.20 -15.42 -21.19
N ASN A 129 6.01 -16.44 -20.35
CA ASN A 129 4.86 -16.49 -19.47
C ASN A 129 5.10 -15.56 -18.28
N LYS A 130 4.08 -14.78 -17.95
CA LYS A 130 4.08 -13.85 -16.81
C LYS A 130 3.43 -14.54 -15.61
N ASP A 131 4.10 -14.49 -14.45
CA ASP A 131 3.62 -15.09 -13.21
C ASP A 131 3.94 -14.19 -12.02
N SER A 132 2.96 -13.99 -11.14
CA SER A 132 3.11 -13.19 -9.93
C SER A 132 3.81 -14.01 -8.86
N GLN A 133 4.95 -13.52 -8.40
CA GLN A 133 5.78 -14.18 -7.40
C GLN A 133 6.09 -13.23 -6.25
N LYS A 134 6.28 -13.81 -5.04
CA LYS A 134 6.81 -13.04 -3.92
C LYS A 134 8.26 -12.65 -4.23
N GLY A 135 8.47 -11.36 -4.55
CA GLY A 135 9.78 -10.79 -4.87
C GLY A 135 10.59 -10.46 -3.63
N PHE A 136 9.91 -9.91 -2.61
CA PHE A 136 10.51 -9.48 -1.34
C PHE A 136 9.57 -9.75 -0.17
N SER A 137 10.10 -10.08 0.99
CA SER A 137 9.36 -9.96 2.23
C SER A 137 10.30 -9.67 3.39
N MET A 138 9.78 -8.97 4.39
CA MET A 138 10.52 -8.62 5.60
C MET A 138 9.61 -8.64 6.82
N CYS A 139 10.21 -9.06 7.94
CA CYS A 139 9.59 -9.01 9.24
C CYS A 139 10.66 -8.78 10.31
N MET A 140 10.46 -7.76 11.12
CA MET A 140 11.29 -7.46 12.29
C MET A 140 10.36 -7.22 13.49
N PRO A 141 10.57 -7.87 14.65
CA PRO A 141 9.79 -7.60 15.85
C PRO A 141 9.94 -6.15 16.32
N LYS A 142 8.87 -5.59 16.94
CA LYS A 142 8.84 -4.18 17.40
C LYS A 142 9.98 -3.81 18.34
N ASP A 143 10.33 -4.69 19.26
CA ASP A 143 11.41 -4.47 20.22
C ASP A 143 12.78 -4.38 19.54
N VAL A 144 13.04 -5.26 18.56
CA VAL A 144 14.25 -5.21 17.74
C VAL A 144 14.27 -3.95 16.90
N PHE A 145 13.17 -3.64 16.18
CA PHE A 145 13.03 -2.44 15.36
C PHE A 145 13.30 -1.15 16.15
N SER A 146 12.76 -1.07 17.37
CA SER A 146 12.89 0.09 18.25
C SER A 146 14.28 0.24 18.87
N SER A 147 15.15 -0.76 18.76
CA SER A 147 16.54 -0.67 19.21
C SER A 147 17.44 0.07 18.22
N TYR A 148 16.98 0.27 16.98
CA TYR A 148 17.71 0.98 15.94
C TYR A 148 17.50 2.49 16.04
N THR A 149 18.55 3.27 15.74
CA THR A 149 18.46 4.72 15.47
C THR A 149 18.48 4.91 13.96
N TRP A 150 17.31 4.81 13.33
CA TRP A 150 17.16 4.76 11.88
C TRP A 150 17.79 5.95 11.16
N GLU A 151 17.73 7.17 11.74
CA GLU A 151 18.35 8.37 11.15
C GLU A 151 19.89 8.24 10.99
N ASN A 152 20.52 7.39 11.77
CA ASN A 152 21.97 7.15 11.68
C ASN A 152 22.34 6.03 10.70
N MET A 153 21.35 5.23 10.27
CA MET A 153 21.62 4.08 9.40
C MET A 153 22.00 4.48 7.97
N GLU A 154 21.62 5.68 7.52
CA GLU A 154 22.01 6.23 6.20
C GLU A 154 23.52 6.27 5.98
N PHE A 155 24.31 6.41 7.06
CA PHE A 155 25.75 6.56 6.99
C PHE A 155 26.52 5.28 7.35
N MET A 156 25.83 4.18 7.62
CA MET A 156 26.48 2.94 8.04
C MET A 156 26.84 2.06 6.84
N PRO A 157 28.12 1.77 6.60
CA PRO A 157 28.50 0.78 5.62
C PRO A 157 27.97 -0.60 6.06
N ASP A 158 27.53 -1.39 5.07
CA ASP A 158 26.99 -2.75 5.31
C ASP A 158 25.74 -2.82 6.20
N TYR A 159 24.94 -1.72 6.31
CA TYR A 159 23.74 -1.69 7.14
C TYR A 159 22.76 -2.83 6.81
N TYR A 160 22.67 -3.22 5.54
CA TYR A 160 21.84 -4.34 5.11
C TYR A 160 22.21 -5.64 5.85
N LYS A 161 23.48 -5.93 6.05
CA LYS A 161 23.92 -7.15 6.76
C LYS A 161 23.48 -7.16 8.22
N GLN A 162 23.47 -5.99 8.87
CA GLN A 162 22.97 -5.87 10.24
C GLN A 162 21.46 -6.11 10.29
N ILE A 163 20.71 -5.52 9.37
CA ILE A 163 19.26 -5.72 9.28
C ILE A 163 18.93 -7.17 8.92
N GLU A 164 19.67 -7.79 7.97
CA GLU A 164 19.50 -9.20 7.61
C GLU A 164 19.74 -10.15 8.79
N ALA A 165 20.66 -9.80 9.69
CA ALA A 165 20.95 -10.60 10.90
C ALA A 165 19.84 -10.50 11.95
N ASP A 166 19.14 -9.37 12.04
CA ASP A 166 18.18 -9.07 13.10
C ASP A 166 16.71 -9.19 12.62
N SER A 167 16.48 -9.65 11.38
CA SER A 167 15.15 -9.76 10.78
C SER A 167 15.01 -10.97 9.87
N ASP A 168 13.77 -11.35 9.61
CA ASP A 168 13.42 -12.35 8.61
C ASP A 168 13.26 -11.65 7.24
N ILE A 169 14.31 -11.67 6.41
CA ILE A 169 14.27 -11.15 5.05
C ILE A 169 14.27 -12.28 4.05
N TYR A 170 13.33 -12.20 3.10
CA TYR A 170 13.33 -13.05 1.91
C TYR A 170 13.42 -12.17 0.66
N ILE A 171 14.32 -12.52 -0.24
CA ILE A 171 14.41 -11.98 -1.60
C ILE A 171 14.33 -13.16 -2.55
N TYR A 172 13.45 -13.05 -3.56
CA TYR A 172 13.35 -14.10 -4.58
C TYR A 172 14.73 -14.44 -5.18
N PRO A 173 15.10 -15.73 -5.30
CA PRO A 173 16.48 -16.10 -5.68
C PRO A 173 16.94 -15.54 -7.03
N GLY A 174 16.01 -15.35 -7.98
CA GLY A 174 16.29 -14.71 -9.27
C GLY A 174 16.68 -13.24 -9.12
N ILE A 175 16.00 -12.51 -8.24
CA ILE A 175 16.29 -11.11 -7.90
C ILE A 175 17.59 -11.04 -7.10
N LYS A 176 17.71 -11.82 -6.02
CA LYS A 176 18.86 -11.78 -5.09
C LYS A 176 20.21 -11.92 -5.79
N ARG A 177 20.29 -12.71 -6.88
CA ARG A 177 21.53 -12.92 -7.64
C ARG A 177 22.09 -11.66 -8.32
N ASN A 178 21.20 -10.70 -8.62
CA ASN A 178 21.55 -9.46 -9.34
C ASN A 178 21.62 -8.24 -8.42
N VAL A 179 21.30 -8.39 -7.13
CA VAL A 179 21.36 -7.30 -6.16
C VAL A 179 22.80 -6.97 -5.80
N ASP A 180 23.17 -5.69 -5.96
CA ASP A 180 24.41 -5.15 -5.43
C ASP A 180 24.18 -4.60 -4.00
N PHE A 181 24.35 -5.46 -3.01
CA PHE A 181 24.13 -5.11 -1.60
C PHE A 181 25.01 -3.97 -1.10
N SER A 182 26.15 -3.70 -1.76
CA SER A 182 27.04 -2.59 -1.40
C SER A 182 26.48 -1.22 -1.77
N LYS A 183 25.46 -1.20 -2.65
CA LYS A 183 24.76 0.02 -3.09
C LYS A 183 23.43 0.24 -2.40
N MET A 184 23.01 -0.69 -1.54
CA MET A 184 21.81 -0.49 -0.76
C MET A 184 22.09 0.51 0.37
N TYR A 185 21.19 1.47 0.54
CA TYR A 185 21.27 2.49 1.59
C TYR A 185 19.86 2.89 2.02
N TYR A 186 19.70 3.15 3.30
CA TYR A 186 18.50 3.76 3.81
C TYR A 186 18.56 5.28 3.59
N LYS A 187 17.48 5.82 3.04
CA LYS A 187 17.30 7.26 2.91
C LYS A 187 15.91 7.58 3.45
N GLY A 188 15.88 8.01 4.71
CA GLY A 188 14.67 8.46 5.38
C GLY A 188 14.11 9.76 4.83
#